data_724783a1eeaf8886c83c4e8afb4c1a90
#
_entry.id   724783a1eeaf8886c83c4e8afb4c1a90
#
_cell.length_a   1.000
_cell.length_b   1.000
_cell.length_c   1.000
_cell.angle_alpha   90.00
_cell.angle_beta   90.00
_cell.angle_gamma   90.00
#
_symmetry.space_group_name_H-M   'P 1'
#
loop_
_entity.id
_entity.type
_entity.pdbx_description
1 polymer ?
#
loop_
_entity_poly.entity_id
_entity_poly.type
_entity_poly.pdbx_seq_one_letter_code
_entity_poly.pdbx_strand_id
1 'polypeptide(L)'
;MNKRIFGWTFFITLILFAVFFFRIYRIDGTSMNYGLVDGDIVISTTHFTQIKRGELFVIQHPLDPENRLYIKRCAALPKDRFFEKNRAFYLQIEGNSRKTLQPALEYGLPVEETSSGYFLKEPYVKYYGVVHDWMLKVPKELTTLPVTEVKPEHYMMLGDFRDNSADSRFFGAVPREWIRSKVIYILKRPRSWEELLSIKEAD
;
A
#
# COMPACT_ATOMS: atom_id res chain seq x y z
N MET A 1 18.21 15.31 43.83
CA MET A 1 17.18 15.09 42.83
C MET A 1 16.82 13.60 42.83
N ASN A 2 15.56 13.27 43.10
CA ASN A 2 15.13 11.90 43.42
C ASN A 2 15.21 11.00 42.14
N LYS A 3 16.08 9.99 42.15
CA LYS A 3 16.33 9.08 41.01
C LYS A 3 15.02 8.45 40.47
N ARG A 4 14.03 8.26 41.32
CA ARG A 4 12.70 7.74 40.92
C ARG A 4 11.91 8.76 40.08
N ILE A 5 11.93 10.04 40.44
CA ILE A 5 11.24 11.10 39.70
C ILE A 5 11.87 11.24 38.31
N PHE A 6 13.18 11.20 38.20
CA PHE A 6 13.89 11.26 36.93
C PHE A 6 13.54 10.05 36.01
N GLY A 7 13.43 8.85 36.59
CA GLY A 7 13.02 7.67 35.86
C GLY A 7 11.60 7.80 35.29
N TRP A 8 10.64 8.29 36.08
CA TRP A 8 9.27 8.48 35.64
C TRP A 8 9.13 9.56 34.56
N THR A 9 9.83 10.69 34.70
CA THR A 9 9.81 11.75 33.69
C THR A 9 10.38 11.27 32.35
N PHE A 10 11.49 10.55 32.37
CA PHE A 10 12.08 9.95 31.17
C PHE A 10 11.10 8.97 30.46
N PHE A 11 10.47 8.10 31.24
CA PHE A 11 9.52 7.13 30.73
C PHE A 11 8.28 7.79 30.10
N ILE A 12 7.72 8.80 30.78
CA ILE A 12 6.58 9.58 30.25
C ILE A 12 6.98 10.30 28.95
N THR A 13 8.15 10.91 28.89
CA THR A 13 8.65 11.58 27.69
C THR A 13 8.80 10.62 26.53
N LEU A 14 9.31 9.41 26.79
CA LEU A 14 9.44 8.36 25.77
C LEU A 14 8.07 7.91 25.23
N ILE A 15 7.07 7.74 26.10
CA ILE A 15 5.71 7.40 25.70
C ILE A 15 5.11 8.51 24.85
N LEU A 16 5.22 9.76 25.27
CA LEU A 16 4.70 10.91 24.53
C LEU A 16 5.37 11.01 23.15
N PHE A 17 6.68 10.79 23.08
CA PHE A 17 7.42 10.71 21.82
C PHE A 17 6.86 9.60 20.94
N ALA A 18 6.72 8.39 21.46
CA ALA A 18 6.21 7.26 20.70
C ALA A 18 4.79 7.52 20.16
N VAL A 19 3.89 8.06 20.99
CA VAL A 19 2.52 8.41 20.57
C VAL A 19 2.50 9.53 19.52
N PHE A 20 3.44 10.47 19.57
CA PHE A 20 3.54 11.54 18.58
C PHE A 20 3.98 11.03 17.20
N PHE A 21 4.98 10.14 17.16
CA PHE A 21 5.60 9.68 15.92
C PHE A 21 4.92 8.46 15.30
N PHE A 22 4.32 7.59 16.11
CA PHE A 22 3.82 6.30 15.66
C PHE A 22 2.31 6.15 15.83
N ARG A 23 1.72 5.33 14.97
CA ARG A 23 0.32 4.90 15.06
C ARG A 23 0.26 3.40 14.88
N ILE A 24 -0.63 2.77 15.61
CA ILE A 24 -0.88 1.32 15.54
C ILE A 24 -2.30 1.15 15.01
N TYR A 25 -2.44 0.32 13.98
CA TYR A 25 -3.72 -0.01 13.40
C TYR A 25 -3.91 -1.52 13.36
N ARG A 26 -5.10 -1.96 13.63
CA ARG A 26 -5.54 -3.32 13.33
C ARG A 26 -6.19 -3.32 11.96
N ILE A 27 -5.83 -4.30 11.13
CA ILE A 27 -6.44 -4.48 9.80
C ILE A 27 -7.86 -4.97 9.98
N ASP A 28 -8.79 -4.30 9.32
CA ASP A 28 -10.18 -4.69 9.19
C ASP A 28 -10.51 -4.75 7.69
N GLY A 29 -10.89 -5.96 7.25
CA GLY A 29 -11.25 -6.22 5.86
C GLY A 29 -10.15 -6.86 5.01
N THR A 30 -10.50 -7.10 3.76
CA THR A 30 -9.79 -8.00 2.85
C THR A 30 -9.08 -7.31 1.69
N SER A 31 -9.20 -5.98 1.56
CA SER A 31 -8.69 -5.25 0.38
C SER A 31 -7.18 -5.34 0.17
N MET A 32 -6.43 -5.73 1.20
CA MET A 32 -4.98 -5.92 1.16
C MET A 32 -4.55 -7.39 1.22
N ASN A 33 -5.53 -8.34 1.10
CA ASN A 33 -5.21 -9.76 1.02
C ASN A 33 -4.30 -9.98 -0.22
N TYR A 34 -3.29 -10.71 -0.17
CA TYR A 34 -2.67 -11.58 0.81
C TYR A 34 -1.44 -10.90 1.48
N GLY A 35 -1.22 -9.62 1.19
CA GLY A 35 -0.15 -8.83 1.81
C GLY A 35 -0.44 -8.59 3.30
N LEU A 36 -1.63 -8.09 3.60
CA LEU A 36 -2.19 -7.93 4.93
C LEU A 36 -3.52 -8.66 4.99
N VAL A 37 -3.80 -9.32 6.10
CA VAL A 37 -5.09 -10.00 6.32
C VAL A 37 -5.80 -9.40 7.53
N ASP A 38 -7.10 -9.63 7.57
CA ASP A 38 -7.93 -9.21 8.70
C ASP A 38 -7.35 -9.68 10.03
N GLY A 39 -7.23 -8.76 10.99
CA GLY A 39 -6.65 -8.97 12.31
C GLY A 39 -5.14 -8.77 12.42
N ASP A 40 -4.39 -8.60 11.30
CA ASP A 40 -2.99 -8.18 11.35
C ASP A 40 -2.88 -6.81 12.02
N ILE A 41 -1.74 -6.54 12.67
CA ILE A 41 -1.43 -5.24 13.26
C ILE A 41 -0.32 -4.59 12.47
N VAL A 42 -0.47 -3.31 12.16
CA VAL A 42 0.56 -2.52 11.51
C VAL A 42 0.98 -1.35 12.41
N ILE A 43 2.28 -1.08 12.41
CA ILE A 43 2.85 0.13 13.00
C ILE A 43 3.21 1.05 11.86
N SER A 44 2.78 2.30 11.95
CA SER A 44 3.07 3.33 10.96
C SER A 44 3.67 4.57 11.61
N THR A 45 4.40 5.34 10.81
CA THR A 45 4.94 6.65 11.21
C THR A 45 4.24 7.77 10.48
N THR A 46 3.95 8.85 11.21
CA THR A 46 3.45 10.10 10.63
C THR A 46 4.57 10.96 10.03
N HIS A 47 5.81 10.66 10.37
CA HIS A 47 7.00 11.37 9.89
C HIS A 47 7.70 10.56 8.80
N PHE A 48 7.43 10.94 7.56
CA PHE A 48 8.09 10.38 6.38
C PHE A 48 8.27 11.47 5.32
N THR A 49 9.42 11.48 4.69
CA THR A 49 9.80 12.49 3.69
C THR A 49 9.57 12.01 2.26
N GLN A 50 9.56 10.70 2.05
CA GLN A 50 9.46 10.10 0.72
C GLN A 50 8.36 9.07 0.67
N ILE A 51 7.67 9.05 -0.46
CA ILE A 51 6.72 8.02 -0.86
C ILE A 51 7.39 7.23 -1.97
N LYS A 52 7.49 5.90 -1.79
CA LYS A 52 8.08 5.01 -2.80
C LYS A 52 7.05 4.01 -3.29
N ARG A 53 7.21 3.57 -4.53
CA ARG A 53 6.40 2.48 -5.08
C ARG A 53 6.57 1.22 -4.25
N GLY A 54 5.51 0.45 -4.09
CA GLY A 54 5.49 -0.77 -3.30
C GLY A 54 5.27 -0.59 -1.80
N GLU A 55 5.48 0.61 -1.26
CA GLU A 55 5.27 0.89 0.17
C GLU A 55 3.78 1.01 0.52
N LEU A 56 3.45 0.71 1.78
CA LEU A 56 2.09 0.77 2.31
C LEU A 56 1.86 2.07 3.06
N PHE A 57 0.70 2.67 2.83
CA PHE A 57 0.30 3.92 3.46
C PHE A 57 -1.12 3.83 4.02
N VAL A 58 -1.33 4.54 5.13
CA VAL A 58 -2.65 4.82 5.65
C VAL A 58 -3.15 6.10 4.99
N ILE A 59 -4.30 6.02 4.33
CA ILE A 59 -4.94 7.15 3.66
C ILE A 59 -6.31 7.42 4.25
N GLN A 60 -6.76 8.68 4.17
CA GLN A 60 -8.08 9.10 4.59
C GLN A 60 -8.73 9.90 3.46
N HIS A 61 -9.82 9.36 2.91
CA HIS A 61 -10.58 10.07 1.90
C HIS A 61 -11.53 11.07 2.58
N PRO A 62 -11.42 12.38 2.29
CA PRO A 62 -12.17 13.40 3.03
C PRO A 62 -13.69 13.36 2.80
N LEU A 63 -14.12 12.76 1.68
CA LEU A 63 -15.53 12.59 1.36
C LEU A 63 -16.11 11.26 1.84
N ASP A 64 -15.34 10.45 2.57
CA ASP A 64 -15.89 9.27 3.20
C ASP A 64 -16.74 9.70 4.41
N PRO A 65 -18.06 9.46 4.40
CA PRO A 65 -18.95 9.91 5.47
C PRO A 65 -18.64 9.27 6.83
N GLU A 66 -17.95 8.12 6.83
CA GLU A 66 -17.55 7.43 8.04
C GLU A 66 -16.13 7.77 8.50
N ASN A 67 -15.43 8.66 7.79
CA ASN A 67 -14.04 9.04 8.08
C ASN A 67 -13.08 7.84 8.22
N ARG A 68 -13.35 6.76 7.51
CA ARG A 68 -12.55 5.54 7.57
C ARG A 68 -11.12 5.79 7.11
N LEU A 69 -10.21 5.05 7.72
CA LEU A 69 -8.83 4.96 7.29
C LEU A 69 -8.67 3.72 6.40
N TYR A 70 -8.00 3.90 5.28
CA TYR A 70 -7.71 2.83 4.34
C TYR A 70 -6.22 2.56 4.32
N ILE A 71 -5.83 1.29 4.29
CA ILE A 71 -4.44 0.93 3.98
C ILE A 71 -4.38 0.52 2.53
N LYS A 72 -3.45 1.14 1.80
CA LYS A 72 -3.23 0.89 0.37
C LYS A 72 -1.74 0.88 0.06
N ARG A 73 -1.40 0.24 -1.06
CA ARG A 73 -0.03 0.23 -1.60
C ARG A 73 0.13 1.33 -2.63
N CYS A 74 1.24 2.05 -2.55
CA CYS A 74 1.61 3.01 -3.58
C CYS A 74 2.07 2.26 -4.84
N ALA A 75 1.26 2.31 -5.89
CA ALA A 75 1.52 1.64 -7.16
C ALA A 75 2.24 2.55 -8.16
N ALA A 76 1.91 3.86 -8.18
CA ALA A 76 2.58 4.82 -9.04
C ALA A 76 2.76 6.19 -8.37
N LEU A 77 3.83 6.87 -8.75
CA LEU A 77 4.27 8.18 -8.25
C LEU A 77 3.95 9.28 -9.27
N PRO A 78 4.05 10.57 -8.88
CA PRO A 78 3.96 11.69 -9.82
C PRO A 78 4.87 11.50 -11.04
N LYS A 79 4.38 11.85 -12.23
CA LYS A 79 5.01 11.69 -13.55
C LYS A 79 5.08 10.24 -14.06
N ASP A 80 4.69 9.24 -13.28
CA ASP A 80 4.52 7.91 -13.82
C ASP A 80 3.34 7.89 -14.77
N ARG A 81 3.44 7.05 -15.80
CA ARG A 81 2.30 6.71 -16.64
C ARG A 81 1.90 5.27 -16.33
N PHE A 82 0.63 4.99 -16.31
CA PHE A 82 0.11 3.65 -16.06
C PHE A 82 -1.08 3.36 -16.94
N PHE A 83 -1.36 2.09 -17.10
CA PHE A 83 -2.63 1.58 -17.59
C PHE A 83 -2.99 0.29 -16.87
N GLU A 84 -4.25 -0.10 -16.93
CA GLU A 84 -4.70 -1.41 -16.44
C GLU A 84 -5.32 -2.18 -17.61
N LYS A 85 -4.92 -3.45 -17.76
CA LYS A 85 -5.44 -4.36 -18.78
C LYS A 85 -5.71 -5.71 -18.14
N ASN A 86 -6.96 -6.13 -18.19
CA ASN A 86 -7.37 -7.40 -17.59
C ASN A 86 -6.95 -7.55 -16.13
N ARG A 87 -7.15 -6.50 -15.32
CA ARG A 87 -6.79 -6.42 -13.88
C ARG A 87 -5.28 -6.42 -13.59
N ALA A 88 -4.45 -6.44 -14.62
CA ALA A 88 -3.01 -6.28 -14.46
C ALA A 88 -2.65 -4.80 -14.59
N PHE A 89 -1.94 -4.28 -13.61
CA PHE A 89 -1.46 -2.91 -13.59
C PHE A 89 -0.09 -2.84 -14.25
N TYR A 90 0.05 -1.93 -15.19
CA TYR A 90 1.27 -1.69 -15.95
C TYR A 90 1.76 -0.29 -15.72
N LEU A 91 3.06 -0.14 -15.52
CA LEU A 91 3.71 1.09 -15.10
C LEU A 91 4.83 1.50 -16.05
N GLN A 92 4.85 2.76 -16.45
CA GLN A 92 5.99 3.41 -17.09
C GLN A 92 6.60 4.44 -16.14
N ILE A 93 7.82 4.19 -15.69
CA ILE A 93 8.51 4.99 -14.67
C ILE A 93 8.83 6.37 -15.24
N GLU A 94 8.32 7.42 -14.60
CA GLU A 94 8.49 8.83 -14.98
C GLU A 94 8.17 9.10 -16.47
N GLY A 95 7.21 8.36 -17.05
CA GLY A 95 6.89 8.45 -18.48
C GLY A 95 8.04 8.07 -19.41
N ASN A 96 9.04 7.31 -18.94
CA ASN A 96 10.29 7.06 -19.64
C ASN A 96 10.53 5.56 -19.85
N SER A 97 10.51 5.12 -21.12
CA SER A 97 10.70 3.71 -21.48
C SER A 97 12.05 3.15 -21.04
N ARG A 98 13.15 3.93 -21.11
CA ARG A 98 14.49 3.46 -20.70
C ARG A 98 14.53 3.21 -19.19
N LYS A 99 14.01 4.14 -18.38
CA LYS A 99 13.89 3.96 -16.92
C LYS A 99 13.00 2.79 -16.55
N THR A 100 12.05 2.45 -17.39
CA THR A 100 11.12 1.33 -17.21
C THR A 100 11.77 0.00 -17.57
N LEU A 101 12.51 -0.07 -18.65
CA LEU A 101 13.17 -1.29 -19.12
C LEU A 101 14.32 -1.73 -18.21
N GLN A 102 15.05 -0.79 -17.59
CA GLN A 102 16.18 -1.13 -16.73
C GLN A 102 15.79 -2.06 -15.59
N PRO A 103 14.84 -1.73 -14.68
CA PRO A 103 14.41 -2.67 -13.63
C PRO A 103 13.68 -3.89 -14.20
N ALA A 104 12.99 -3.77 -15.34
CA ALA A 104 12.34 -4.92 -15.96
C ALA A 104 13.37 -5.99 -16.34
N LEU A 105 14.48 -5.61 -16.94
CA LEU A 105 15.57 -6.52 -17.29
C LEU A 105 16.30 -7.05 -16.06
N GLU A 106 16.59 -6.19 -15.08
CA GLU A 106 17.31 -6.56 -13.85
C GLU A 106 16.55 -7.62 -13.03
N TYR A 107 15.22 -7.49 -12.93
CA TYR A 107 14.38 -8.36 -12.10
C TYR A 107 13.55 -9.36 -12.91
N GLY A 108 13.74 -9.45 -14.22
CA GLY A 108 12.99 -10.36 -15.10
C GLY A 108 11.48 -10.08 -15.12
N LEU A 109 11.07 -8.80 -15.04
CA LEU A 109 9.66 -8.44 -14.98
C LEU A 109 9.04 -8.40 -16.39
N PRO A 110 7.80 -8.88 -16.54
CA PRO A 110 7.09 -8.79 -17.82
C PRO A 110 6.89 -7.34 -18.27
N VAL A 111 7.11 -7.11 -19.56
CA VAL A 111 6.96 -5.80 -20.21
C VAL A 111 5.88 -5.89 -21.28
N GLU A 112 5.03 -4.87 -21.35
CA GLU A 112 4.06 -4.67 -22.42
C GLU A 112 4.52 -3.49 -23.29
N GLU A 113 4.61 -3.71 -24.61
CA GLU A 113 4.89 -2.65 -25.57
C GLU A 113 3.57 -2.06 -26.09
N THR A 114 3.48 -0.75 -26.09
CA THR A 114 2.32 0.01 -26.58
C THR A 114 2.77 1.13 -27.51
N SER A 115 1.84 1.78 -28.20
CA SER A 115 2.14 3.00 -28.98
C SER A 115 2.72 4.14 -28.13
N SER A 116 2.56 4.06 -26.81
CA SER A 116 3.07 5.05 -25.83
C SER A 116 4.41 4.64 -25.20
N GLY A 117 5.01 3.53 -25.63
CA GLY A 117 6.28 3.00 -25.15
C GLY A 117 6.14 1.75 -24.32
N TYR A 118 7.18 1.44 -23.55
CA TYR A 118 7.26 0.23 -22.75
C TYR A 118 6.74 0.44 -21.33
N PHE A 119 5.93 -0.51 -20.87
CA PHE A 119 5.37 -0.53 -19.52
C PHE A 119 5.72 -1.86 -18.85
N LEU A 120 6.22 -1.82 -17.62
CA LEU A 120 6.46 -3.03 -16.85
C LEU A 120 5.19 -3.43 -16.09
N LYS A 121 4.94 -4.73 -15.99
CA LYS A 121 3.89 -5.26 -15.14
C LYS A 121 4.31 -5.06 -13.68
N GLU A 122 3.41 -4.50 -12.87
CA GLU A 122 3.69 -4.22 -11.47
C GLU A 122 4.16 -5.47 -10.70
N PRO A 123 5.31 -5.40 -10.00
CA PRO A 123 5.89 -6.55 -9.30
C PRO A 123 5.35 -6.73 -7.87
N TYR A 124 4.63 -5.73 -7.33
CA TYR A 124 4.30 -5.70 -5.90
C TYR A 124 3.15 -6.62 -5.52
N VAL A 125 2.29 -6.98 -6.48
CA VAL A 125 1.15 -7.86 -6.27
C VAL A 125 1.41 -9.20 -6.93
N LYS A 126 1.56 -10.23 -6.11
CA LYS A 126 1.82 -11.60 -6.56
C LYS A 126 0.54 -12.38 -6.88
N TYR A 127 -0.61 -11.84 -6.51
CA TYR A 127 -1.87 -12.56 -6.59
C TYR A 127 -2.96 -11.70 -7.25
N TYR A 128 -3.49 -12.24 -8.33
CA TYR A 128 -4.71 -11.75 -8.94
C TYR A 128 -5.82 -12.71 -8.50
N GLY A 129 -6.64 -12.29 -7.54
CA GLY A 129 -7.62 -13.16 -6.90
C GLY A 129 -8.70 -13.66 -7.87
N VAL A 130 -9.31 -14.78 -7.52
CA VAL A 130 -10.56 -15.22 -8.11
C VAL A 130 -11.69 -14.45 -7.44
N VAL A 131 -12.56 -13.81 -8.23
CA VAL A 131 -13.75 -13.12 -7.70
C VAL A 131 -14.75 -14.17 -7.25
N HIS A 132 -15.07 -14.16 -5.96
CA HIS A 132 -16.20 -14.91 -5.43
C HIS A 132 -17.46 -14.05 -5.45
N ASP A 133 -18.64 -14.68 -5.50
CA ASP A 133 -19.91 -13.96 -5.64
C ASP A 133 -20.22 -13.01 -4.47
N TRP A 134 -19.65 -13.25 -3.28
CA TRP A 134 -19.78 -12.42 -2.10
C TRP A 134 -18.78 -11.24 -2.03
N MET A 135 -17.81 -11.17 -2.95
CA MET A 135 -16.82 -10.10 -3.00
C MET A 135 -17.35 -8.86 -3.72
N LEU A 136 -16.78 -7.70 -3.40
CA LEU A 136 -17.00 -6.50 -4.19
C LEU A 136 -16.52 -6.75 -5.62
N LYS A 137 -17.47 -6.81 -6.55
CA LYS A 137 -17.14 -6.97 -7.97
C LYS A 137 -16.67 -5.63 -8.51
N VAL A 138 -15.38 -5.50 -8.75
CA VAL A 138 -14.84 -4.33 -9.44
C VAL A 138 -15.48 -4.26 -10.84
N PRO A 139 -16.15 -3.15 -11.20
CA PRO A 139 -16.75 -2.98 -12.52
C PRO A 139 -15.74 -3.25 -13.63
N LYS A 140 -16.19 -3.86 -14.73
CA LYS A 140 -15.30 -4.23 -15.85
C LYS A 140 -14.55 -3.01 -16.42
N GLU A 141 -15.17 -1.86 -16.38
CA GLU A 141 -14.60 -0.57 -16.82
C GLU A 141 -13.38 -0.17 -15.98
N LEU A 142 -13.32 -0.57 -14.71
CA LEU A 142 -12.19 -0.32 -13.82
C LEU A 142 -11.12 -1.43 -13.85
N THR A 143 -11.35 -2.49 -14.61
CA THR A 143 -10.34 -3.54 -14.86
C THR A 143 -9.53 -3.29 -16.13
N THR A 144 -9.86 -2.24 -16.86
CA THR A 144 -9.16 -1.80 -18.08
C THR A 144 -9.17 -0.28 -18.09
N LEU A 145 -8.06 0.31 -17.70
CA LEU A 145 -7.88 1.76 -17.67
C LEU A 145 -6.96 2.19 -18.81
N PRO A 146 -7.23 3.32 -19.48
CA PRO A 146 -6.36 3.83 -20.52
C PRO A 146 -5.03 4.32 -19.94
N VAL A 147 -4.04 4.51 -20.82
CA VAL A 147 -2.77 5.12 -20.43
C VAL A 147 -3.03 6.51 -19.84
N THR A 148 -2.64 6.68 -18.60
CA THR A 148 -2.89 7.89 -17.81
C THR A 148 -1.58 8.29 -17.10
N GLU A 149 -1.32 9.59 -16.98
CA GLU A 149 -0.20 10.13 -16.23
C GLU A 149 -0.65 10.54 -14.82
N VAL A 150 0.17 10.19 -13.82
CA VAL A 150 -0.08 10.63 -12.44
C VAL A 150 0.34 12.10 -12.29
N LYS A 151 -0.62 12.92 -11.88
CA LYS A 151 -0.41 14.37 -11.70
C LYS A 151 0.62 14.66 -10.59
N PRO A 152 1.24 15.84 -10.58
CA PRO A 152 2.07 16.29 -9.47
C PRO A 152 1.34 16.16 -8.12
N GLU A 153 2.07 15.80 -7.08
CA GLU A 153 1.56 15.62 -5.70
C GLU A 153 0.40 14.62 -5.56
N HIS A 154 0.19 13.75 -6.54
CA HIS A 154 -0.81 12.67 -6.50
C HIS A 154 -0.13 11.30 -6.61
N TYR A 155 -0.78 10.28 -6.08
CA TYR A 155 -0.25 8.92 -5.98
C TYR A 155 -1.34 7.91 -6.30
N MET A 156 -1.02 6.88 -7.07
CA MET A 156 -1.93 5.76 -7.28
C MET A 156 -1.81 4.80 -6.09
N MET A 157 -2.84 4.75 -5.28
CA MET A 157 -2.93 3.92 -4.10
C MET A 157 -3.91 2.78 -4.36
N LEU A 158 -3.39 1.55 -4.43
CA LEU A 158 -4.16 0.36 -4.80
C LEU A 158 -4.19 -0.68 -3.67
N GLY A 159 -5.29 -1.41 -3.59
CA GLY A 159 -5.35 -2.60 -2.75
C GLY A 159 -4.62 -3.78 -3.39
N ASP A 160 -4.01 -4.63 -2.57
CA ASP A 160 -3.32 -5.83 -3.06
C ASP A 160 -4.33 -6.85 -3.61
N PHE A 161 -5.53 -6.89 -3.03
CA PHE A 161 -6.63 -7.68 -3.56
C PHE A 161 -7.44 -6.85 -4.57
N ARG A 162 -6.97 -6.80 -5.80
CA ARG A 162 -7.48 -5.96 -6.89
C ARG A 162 -8.97 -6.12 -7.14
N ASP A 163 -9.51 -7.32 -7.00
CA ASP A 163 -10.92 -7.62 -7.26
C ASP A 163 -11.84 -7.23 -6.11
N ASN A 164 -11.29 -6.92 -4.94
CA ASN A 164 -12.06 -6.55 -3.76
C ASN A 164 -11.44 -5.35 -3.01
N SER A 165 -11.18 -4.28 -3.73
CA SER A 165 -10.60 -3.07 -3.15
C SER A 165 -11.25 -1.81 -3.71
N ALA A 166 -11.83 -1.00 -2.83
CA ALA A 166 -12.13 0.39 -3.12
C ALA A 166 -10.83 1.21 -2.98
N ASP A 167 -10.29 1.70 -4.11
CA ASP A 167 -9.00 2.34 -4.17
C ASP A 167 -8.94 3.42 -5.27
N SER A 168 -7.76 3.87 -5.66
CA SER A 168 -7.59 4.94 -6.64
C SER A 168 -8.27 4.69 -8.01
N ARG A 169 -8.64 3.47 -8.32
CA ARG A 169 -9.43 3.17 -9.53
C ARG A 169 -10.85 3.71 -9.43
N PHE A 170 -11.40 3.82 -8.20
CA PHE A 170 -12.73 4.33 -7.93
C PHE A 170 -12.74 5.83 -7.66
N PHE A 171 -11.82 6.34 -6.85
CA PHE A 171 -11.84 7.72 -6.38
C PHE A 171 -10.72 8.60 -6.98
N GLY A 172 -9.92 8.04 -7.89
CA GLY A 172 -8.81 8.76 -8.52
C GLY A 172 -7.52 8.71 -7.71
N ALA A 173 -6.47 9.29 -8.28
CA ALA A 173 -5.17 9.37 -7.63
C ALA A 173 -5.27 10.20 -6.33
N VAL A 174 -4.64 9.71 -5.29
CA VAL A 174 -4.68 10.26 -3.92
C VAL A 174 -3.72 11.43 -3.81
N PRO A 175 -4.19 12.63 -3.46
CA PRO A 175 -3.30 13.76 -3.20
C PRO A 175 -2.49 13.54 -1.92
N ARG A 176 -1.32 14.18 -1.83
CA ARG A 176 -0.36 14.00 -0.71
C ARG A 176 -0.99 14.23 0.67
N GLU A 177 -1.88 15.19 0.80
CA GLU A 177 -2.52 15.56 2.06
C GLU A 177 -3.51 14.51 2.61
N TRP A 178 -3.96 13.57 1.78
CA TRP A 178 -4.80 12.45 2.25
C TRP A 178 -3.97 11.31 2.83
N ILE A 179 -2.66 11.31 2.63
CA ILE A 179 -1.75 10.28 3.13
C ILE A 179 -1.35 10.64 4.57
N ARG A 180 -1.87 9.87 5.53
CA ARG A 180 -1.73 10.14 6.97
C ARG A 180 -0.45 9.60 7.58
N SER A 181 -0.09 8.36 7.22
CA SER A 181 1.12 7.72 7.76
C SER A 181 1.63 6.63 6.82
N LYS A 182 2.91 6.32 6.97
CA LYS A 182 3.61 5.24 6.25
C LYS A 182 3.73 4.04 7.16
N VAL A 183 3.32 2.86 6.68
CA VAL A 183 3.52 1.60 7.39
C VAL A 183 5.01 1.26 7.39
N ILE A 184 5.57 0.98 8.57
CA ILE A 184 6.98 0.67 8.78
C ILE A 184 7.19 -0.75 9.32
N TYR A 185 6.16 -1.32 9.96
CA TYR A 185 6.22 -2.65 10.51
C TYR A 185 4.86 -3.34 10.43
N ILE A 186 4.88 -4.65 10.20
CA ILE A 186 3.69 -5.49 10.11
C ILE A 186 3.87 -6.66 11.08
N LEU A 187 2.99 -6.72 12.08
CA LEU A 187 2.88 -7.84 13.00
C LEU A 187 1.78 -8.76 12.48
N LYS A 188 2.19 -9.88 11.90
CA LYS A 188 1.26 -10.89 11.38
C LYS A 188 0.57 -11.61 12.53
N ARG A 189 -0.76 -11.75 12.42
CA ARG A 189 -1.49 -12.65 13.32
C ARG A 189 -1.16 -14.10 12.95
N PRO A 190 -0.83 -14.96 13.94
CA PRO A 190 -0.70 -16.40 13.69
C PRO A 190 -2.02 -16.93 13.10
N ARG A 191 -1.93 -17.65 11.99
CA ARG A 191 -3.10 -18.16 11.25
C ARG A 191 -3.55 -19.53 11.68
N SER A 192 -2.65 -20.28 12.34
CA SER A 192 -2.94 -21.60 12.91
C SER A 192 -2.14 -21.81 14.19
N TRP A 193 -2.55 -22.81 14.96
CA TRP A 193 -1.80 -23.26 16.15
C TRP A 193 -0.40 -23.79 15.77
N GLU A 194 -0.26 -24.40 14.61
CA GLU A 194 1.02 -24.90 14.10
C GLU A 194 1.99 -23.74 13.79
N GLU A 195 1.51 -22.65 13.18
CA GLU A 195 2.30 -21.45 12.96
C GLU A 195 2.75 -20.80 14.27
N LEU A 196 1.86 -20.78 15.29
CA LEU A 196 2.19 -20.28 16.63
C LEU A 196 3.25 -21.13 17.33
N LEU A 197 3.23 -22.45 17.15
CA LEU A 197 4.19 -23.38 17.72
C LEU A 197 5.55 -23.30 17.01
N SER A 198 5.57 -23.11 15.68
CA SER A 198 6.81 -22.96 14.91
C SER A 198 7.61 -21.71 15.27
N ILE A 199 6.92 -20.63 15.73
CA ILE A 199 7.61 -19.42 16.21
C ILE A 199 8.34 -19.67 17.54
N LYS A 200 7.84 -20.60 18.37
CA LYS A 200 8.47 -20.95 19.65
C LYS A 200 9.69 -21.86 19.53
N GLU A 201 9.85 -22.55 18.40
CA GLU A 201 11.01 -23.43 18.15
C GLU A 201 12.17 -22.71 17.46
N ALA A 202 11.99 -21.44 17.07
CA ALA A 202 13.00 -20.64 16.39
C ALA A 202 13.81 -19.69 17.31
N ASP A 203 13.49 -19.65 18.62
CA ASP A 203 14.23 -18.95 19.68
C ASP A 203 15.12 -19.94 20.45
#